data_1b1650b4888129eea30b1c6e3cbebdad
#
_entry.id   1b1650b4888129eea30b1c6e3cbebdad
#
_cell.length_a   1.000
_cell.length_b   1.000
_cell.length_c   1.000
_cell.angle_alpha   90.00
_cell.angle_beta   90.00
_cell.angle_gamma   90.00
#
_symmetry.space_group_name_H-M   'P 1'
#
loop_
_entity.id
_entity.type
_entity.pdbx_description
1 polymer ?
#
loop_
_entity_poly.entity_id
_entity_poly.type
_entity_poly.pdbx_seq_one_letter_code
_entity_poly.pdbx_strand_id
1 'polypeptide(L)'
;YLEEYQVGSHLLLKKNPYYYAADEVKLPGIKAVFITDDNTAYQAYQAGEIDVMDHLPAEQVPQIVAEDPYVIVSADTGAQFLNFNVDKAPFDNVHVRKAVAKAIDRKQITEQVLKDGSIPASNFIAPTCQKTDGTHFRELEADGYPAEEYGIDPRQAKVEDAQAELAEAGYPNGEGFPEVEITYANTEKNKRLCEAIQQMLETNLNIKVKLRAEESSVFNSTKSKGDYEMAPGGWTNNPYDASGLIKL
;
A
#
# COMPACT_ATOMS: atom_id res chain seq x y z
N TYR A 1 -13.65 -17.62 21.12
CA TYR A 1 -13.46 -16.53 22.09
C TYR A 1 -11.99 -16.36 22.46
N LEU A 2 -11.61 -15.16 22.89
CA LEU A 2 -10.27 -14.90 23.41
C LEU A 2 -10.10 -15.57 24.78
N GLU A 3 -9.13 -16.44 24.92
CA GLU A 3 -8.80 -17.11 26.16
C GLU A 3 -7.62 -16.41 26.88
N GLU A 4 -6.59 -16.06 26.13
CA GLU A 4 -5.38 -15.45 26.68
C GLU A 4 -4.88 -14.35 25.74
N TYR A 5 -4.36 -13.28 26.31
CA TYR A 5 -3.64 -12.23 25.60
C TYR A 5 -2.40 -11.84 26.38
N GLN A 6 -1.24 -12.19 25.85
CA GLN A 6 0.06 -11.80 26.38
C GLN A 6 0.65 -10.70 25.51
N VAL A 7 0.71 -9.49 26.03
CA VAL A 7 1.21 -8.31 25.34
C VAL A 7 2.62 -8.55 24.77
N GLY A 8 2.82 -8.25 23.49
CA GLY A 8 4.10 -8.41 22.79
C GLY A 8 4.52 -9.86 22.52
N SER A 9 3.70 -10.85 22.84
CA SER A 9 4.01 -12.27 22.64
C SER A 9 2.97 -12.97 21.78
N HIS A 10 1.77 -13.16 22.29
CA HIS A 10 0.74 -13.93 21.57
C HIS A 10 -0.67 -13.66 22.09
N LEU A 11 -1.66 -14.13 21.32
CA LEU A 11 -3.03 -14.33 21.77
C LEU A 11 -3.47 -15.76 21.50
N LEU A 12 -4.34 -16.28 22.37
CA LEU A 12 -4.93 -17.60 22.24
C LEU A 12 -6.43 -17.49 22.10
N LEU A 13 -6.94 -17.98 20.99
CA LEU A 13 -8.38 -18.10 20.72
C LEU A 13 -8.80 -19.56 20.90
N LYS A 14 -9.95 -19.78 21.53
CA LYS A 14 -10.59 -21.08 21.60
C LYS A 14 -11.92 -21.12 20.87
N LYS A 15 -12.31 -22.32 20.42
CA LYS A 15 -13.63 -22.60 19.84
C LYS A 15 -14.71 -22.13 20.80
N ASN A 16 -15.68 -21.35 20.29
CA ASN A 16 -16.83 -20.91 21.07
C ASN A 16 -17.95 -21.95 20.98
N PRO A 17 -18.30 -22.67 22.07
CA PRO A 17 -19.34 -23.65 22.06
C PRO A 17 -20.75 -23.07 21.87
N TYR A 18 -20.91 -21.75 22.09
CA TYR A 18 -22.19 -21.05 21.92
C TYR A 18 -22.36 -20.39 20.55
N TYR A 19 -21.39 -20.58 19.65
CA TYR A 19 -21.51 -20.09 18.28
C TYR A 19 -22.58 -20.90 17.54
N TYR A 20 -23.48 -20.24 16.79
CA TYR A 20 -24.64 -20.94 16.15
C TYR A 20 -24.21 -22.05 15.19
N ALA A 21 -23.04 -21.99 14.58
CA ALA A 21 -22.46 -23.01 13.73
C ALA A 21 -21.22 -23.68 14.39
N ALA A 22 -21.23 -23.85 15.71
CA ALA A 22 -20.10 -24.42 16.45
C ALA A 22 -19.67 -25.79 15.92
N ASP A 23 -20.61 -26.64 15.51
CA ASP A 23 -20.32 -27.98 15.00
C ASP A 23 -19.57 -27.99 13.65
N GLU A 24 -19.63 -26.88 12.89
CA GLU A 24 -18.89 -26.70 11.64
C GLU A 24 -17.45 -26.27 11.87
N VAL A 25 -17.14 -25.72 13.04
CA VAL A 25 -15.79 -25.26 13.40
C VAL A 25 -14.93 -26.48 13.75
N LYS A 26 -13.96 -26.79 12.90
CA LYS A 26 -13.08 -27.97 13.03
C LYS A 26 -11.90 -27.74 13.95
N LEU A 27 -11.35 -26.49 13.97
CA LEU A 27 -10.19 -26.14 14.78
C LEU A 27 -10.58 -25.95 16.25
N PRO A 28 -9.84 -26.55 17.20
CA PRO A 28 -10.09 -26.35 18.63
C PRO A 28 -9.72 -24.95 19.12
N GLY A 29 -8.78 -24.29 18.46
CA GLY A 29 -8.28 -22.95 18.77
C GLY A 29 -7.26 -22.47 17.76
N ILE A 30 -6.83 -21.22 17.94
CA ILE A 30 -5.79 -20.55 17.17
C ILE A 30 -4.87 -19.84 18.15
N LYS A 31 -3.56 -20.06 18.04
CA LYS A 31 -2.54 -19.27 18.74
C LYS A 31 -1.90 -18.33 17.73
N ALA A 32 -2.15 -17.04 17.84
CA ALA A 32 -1.48 -16.03 17.03
C ALA A 32 -0.27 -15.47 17.79
N VAL A 33 0.92 -15.64 17.22
CA VAL A 33 2.18 -15.14 17.77
C VAL A 33 2.56 -13.83 17.08
N PHE A 34 3.16 -12.90 17.83
CA PHE A 34 3.55 -11.61 17.28
C PHE A 34 5.02 -11.62 16.88
N ILE A 35 5.29 -11.82 15.61
CA ILE A 35 6.62 -11.76 15.01
C ILE A 35 6.61 -10.58 14.05
N THR A 36 7.46 -9.57 14.30
CA THR A 36 7.45 -8.30 13.55
C THR A 36 8.39 -8.30 12.34
N ASP A 37 9.31 -9.25 12.28
CA ASP A 37 10.27 -9.41 11.19
C ASP A 37 9.85 -10.58 10.28
N ASP A 38 9.61 -10.29 9.00
CA ASP A 38 9.10 -11.27 8.04
C ASP A 38 10.07 -12.44 7.79
N ASN A 39 11.39 -12.21 7.86
CA ASN A 39 12.37 -13.29 7.71
C ASN A 39 12.32 -14.25 8.89
N THR A 40 12.19 -13.71 10.10
CA THR A 40 12.04 -14.50 11.33
C THR A 40 10.75 -15.31 11.30
N ALA A 41 9.65 -14.71 10.86
CA ALA A 41 8.36 -15.40 10.70
C ALA A 41 8.47 -16.54 9.67
N TYR A 42 9.14 -16.29 8.53
CA TYR A 42 9.33 -17.30 7.50
C TYR A 42 10.22 -18.46 7.98
N GLN A 43 11.27 -18.19 8.74
CA GLN A 43 12.09 -19.23 9.37
C GLN A 43 11.28 -20.08 10.34
N ALA A 44 10.42 -19.46 11.18
CA ALA A 44 9.52 -20.18 12.08
C ALA A 44 8.51 -21.05 11.34
N TYR A 45 7.97 -20.58 10.20
CA TYR A 45 7.14 -21.38 9.29
C TYR A 45 7.89 -22.58 8.72
N GLN A 46 9.10 -22.37 8.19
CA GLN A 46 9.94 -23.47 7.66
C GLN A 46 10.32 -24.49 8.73
N ALA A 47 10.48 -24.05 9.98
CA ALA A 47 10.77 -24.92 11.12
C ALA A 47 9.51 -25.68 11.64
N GLY A 48 8.33 -25.35 11.14
CA GLY A 48 7.05 -25.91 11.62
C GLY A 48 6.61 -25.39 12.99
N GLU A 49 7.13 -24.24 13.41
CA GLU A 49 6.75 -23.57 14.66
C GLU A 49 5.45 -22.78 14.52
N ILE A 50 5.16 -22.32 13.30
CA ILE A 50 3.86 -21.72 12.91
C ILE A 50 3.33 -22.38 11.64
N ASP A 51 2.02 -22.45 11.54
CA ASP A 51 1.33 -23.13 10.42
C ASP A 51 0.92 -22.15 9.30
N VAL A 52 0.74 -20.88 9.62
CA VAL A 52 0.26 -19.85 8.69
C VAL A 52 0.97 -18.52 8.98
N MET A 53 1.36 -17.82 7.93
CA MET A 53 1.81 -16.44 7.98
C MET A 53 1.13 -15.62 6.88
N ASP A 54 0.98 -14.33 7.09
CA ASP A 54 0.25 -13.42 6.20
C ASP A 54 1.17 -12.55 5.32
N HIS A 55 2.43 -12.41 5.69
CA HIS A 55 3.42 -11.63 4.96
C HIS A 55 4.67 -12.47 4.66
N LEU A 56 5.16 -12.40 3.43
CA LEU A 56 6.39 -13.05 3.01
C LEU A 56 7.55 -12.04 2.98
N PRO A 57 8.80 -12.48 3.24
CA PRO A 57 9.97 -11.62 3.05
C PRO A 57 10.06 -11.12 1.61
N ALA A 58 9.95 -9.81 1.39
CA ALA A 58 9.77 -9.22 0.06
C ALA A 58 10.83 -9.65 -0.96
N GLU A 59 12.10 -9.78 -0.54
CA GLU A 59 13.19 -10.20 -1.42
C GLU A 59 13.09 -11.67 -1.84
N GLN A 60 12.36 -12.49 -1.08
CA GLN A 60 12.21 -13.93 -1.32
C GLN A 60 10.86 -14.27 -1.95
N VAL A 61 9.91 -13.34 -2.03
CA VAL A 61 8.55 -13.59 -2.57
C VAL A 61 8.57 -14.32 -3.91
N PRO A 62 9.35 -13.90 -4.94
CA PRO A 62 9.33 -14.59 -6.22
C PRO A 62 9.76 -16.05 -6.14
N GLN A 63 10.77 -16.35 -5.32
CA GLN A 63 11.24 -17.70 -5.10
C GLN A 63 10.23 -18.53 -4.29
N ILE A 64 9.72 -17.99 -3.19
CA ILE A 64 8.77 -18.70 -2.32
C ILE A 64 7.51 -19.05 -3.10
N VAL A 65 6.96 -18.11 -3.87
CA VAL A 65 5.75 -18.34 -4.72
C VAL A 65 6.01 -19.43 -5.77
N ALA A 66 7.24 -19.53 -6.29
CA ALA A 66 7.57 -20.55 -7.28
C ALA A 66 7.80 -21.94 -6.66
N GLU A 67 8.28 -22.02 -5.43
CA GLU A 67 8.75 -23.28 -4.81
C GLU A 67 7.76 -23.86 -3.79
N ASP A 68 6.98 -23.02 -3.10
CA ASP A 68 6.05 -23.46 -2.05
C ASP A 68 4.61 -23.60 -2.60
N PRO A 69 4.10 -24.82 -2.73
CA PRO A 69 2.76 -25.08 -3.26
C PRO A 69 1.61 -24.62 -2.32
N TYR A 70 1.93 -24.22 -1.10
CA TYR A 70 0.94 -23.76 -0.12
C TYR A 70 0.78 -22.24 -0.12
N VAL A 71 1.58 -21.53 -0.91
CA VAL A 71 1.43 -20.08 -1.07
C VAL A 71 0.16 -19.77 -1.87
N ILE A 72 -0.70 -18.96 -1.29
CA ILE A 72 -1.92 -18.47 -1.95
C ILE A 72 -1.72 -17.00 -2.30
N VAL A 73 -1.62 -16.70 -3.60
CA VAL A 73 -1.65 -15.32 -4.09
C VAL A 73 -3.10 -14.97 -4.42
N SER A 74 -3.67 -14.03 -3.69
CA SER A 74 -5.05 -13.57 -3.88
C SER A 74 -5.06 -12.12 -4.33
N ALA A 75 -5.81 -11.85 -5.40
CA ALA A 75 -6.06 -10.49 -5.83
C ALA A 75 -6.98 -9.78 -4.82
N ASP A 76 -6.57 -8.59 -4.40
CA ASP A 76 -7.36 -7.74 -3.50
C ASP A 76 -8.16 -6.69 -4.30
N THR A 77 -9.22 -6.17 -3.70
CA THR A 77 -10.04 -5.06 -4.22
C THR A 77 -9.59 -3.71 -3.69
N GLY A 78 -8.43 -3.68 -3.04
CA GLY A 78 -7.86 -2.50 -2.42
C GLY A 78 -7.04 -1.65 -3.38
N ALA A 79 -6.83 -0.41 -2.98
CA ALA A 79 -5.88 0.51 -3.60
C ALA A 79 -4.95 1.10 -2.55
N GLN A 80 -3.66 1.20 -2.89
CA GLN A 80 -2.67 1.95 -2.12
C GLN A 80 -2.43 3.30 -2.81
N PHE A 81 -2.34 4.35 -2.04
CA PHE A 81 -2.22 5.72 -2.57
C PHE A 81 -1.39 6.60 -1.65
N LEU A 82 -0.95 7.73 -2.17
CA LEU A 82 -0.35 8.81 -1.41
C LEU A 82 -1.40 9.89 -1.16
N ASN A 83 -1.74 10.15 0.10
CA ASN A 83 -2.61 11.24 0.48
C ASN A 83 -1.86 12.56 0.42
N PHE A 84 -2.52 13.60 -0.05
CA PHE A 84 -2.09 14.99 0.05
C PHE A 84 -2.99 15.74 1.02
N ASN A 85 -2.42 16.54 1.90
CA ASN A 85 -3.20 17.47 2.69
C ASN A 85 -3.50 18.72 1.84
N VAL A 86 -4.69 18.78 1.28
CA VAL A 86 -5.11 19.84 0.36
C VAL A 86 -5.36 21.19 1.03
N ASP A 87 -5.40 21.22 2.37
CA ASP A 87 -5.55 22.43 3.16
C ASP A 87 -4.19 23.09 3.48
N LYS A 88 -3.09 22.44 3.10
CA LYS A 88 -1.73 22.93 3.31
C LYS A 88 -1.02 23.22 1.99
N ALA A 89 -0.42 24.42 1.86
CA ALA A 89 0.50 24.68 0.78
C ALA A 89 1.74 23.75 0.90
N PRO A 90 2.32 23.30 -0.24
CA PRO A 90 1.95 23.62 -1.61
C PRO A 90 0.87 22.66 -2.20
N PHE A 91 0.31 21.74 -1.40
CA PHE A 91 -0.62 20.70 -1.88
C PHE A 91 -2.07 21.18 -2.04
N ASP A 92 -2.38 22.41 -1.65
CA ASP A 92 -3.61 23.13 -2.03
C ASP A 92 -3.67 23.38 -3.55
N ASN A 93 -2.51 23.50 -4.22
CA ASN A 93 -2.42 23.67 -5.67
C ASN A 93 -2.57 22.30 -6.40
N VAL A 94 -3.56 22.21 -7.31
CA VAL A 94 -3.83 20.99 -8.08
C VAL A 94 -2.68 20.60 -9.00
N HIS A 95 -1.95 21.57 -9.55
CA HIS A 95 -0.80 21.31 -10.42
C HIS A 95 0.37 20.68 -9.67
N VAL A 96 0.60 21.07 -8.40
CA VAL A 96 1.58 20.40 -7.53
C VAL A 96 1.21 18.93 -7.32
N ARG A 97 -0.06 18.63 -7.00
CA ARG A 97 -0.52 17.25 -6.82
C ARG A 97 -0.38 16.40 -8.08
N LYS A 98 -0.71 16.99 -9.25
CA LYS A 98 -0.52 16.32 -10.55
C LYS A 98 0.95 16.08 -10.87
N ALA A 99 1.82 17.06 -10.59
CA ALA A 99 3.27 16.93 -10.77
C ALA A 99 3.81 15.74 -9.96
N VAL A 100 3.49 15.68 -8.66
CA VAL A 100 3.90 14.56 -7.80
C VAL A 100 3.34 13.23 -8.31
N ALA A 101 2.07 13.18 -8.69
CA ALA A 101 1.45 11.96 -9.18
C ALA A 101 2.09 11.43 -10.47
N LYS A 102 2.44 12.32 -11.42
CA LYS A 102 3.07 11.96 -12.70
C LYS A 102 4.57 11.62 -12.55
N ALA A 103 5.24 12.14 -11.52
CA ALA A 103 6.66 11.92 -11.28
C ALA A 103 6.97 10.52 -10.69
N ILE A 104 5.98 9.79 -10.21
CA ILE A 104 6.16 8.50 -9.55
C ILE A 104 6.07 7.35 -10.56
N ASP A 105 7.13 6.54 -10.65
CA ASP A 105 7.15 5.28 -11.39
C ASP A 105 6.53 4.16 -10.57
N ARG A 106 5.28 3.84 -10.88
CA ARG A 106 4.51 2.82 -10.14
C ARG A 106 4.97 1.41 -10.40
N LYS A 107 5.42 1.13 -11.63
CA LYS A 107 5.99 -0.17 -11.98
C LYS A 107 7.26 -0.45 -11.20
N GLN A 108 8.15 0.52 -11.11
CA GLN A 108 9.36 0.40 -10.30
C GLN A 108 9.01 0.14 -8.82
N ILE A 109 7.99 0.83 -8.28
CA ILE A 109 7.53 0.60 -6.89
C ILE A 109 7.04 -0.83 -6.71
N THR A 110 6.14 -1.32 -7.56
CA THR A 110 5.52 -2.64 -7.38
C THR A 110 6.50 -3.79 -7.64
N GLU A 111 7.31 -3.69 -8.70
CA GLU A 111 8.16 -4.79 -9.14
C GLU A 111 9.54 -4.82 -8.49
N GLN A 112 10.08 -3.67 -8.08
CA GLN A 112 11.46 -3.58 -7.58
C GLN A 112 11.54 -3.24 -6.10
N VAL A 113 10.58 -2.47 -5.56
CA VAL A 113 10.59 -2.03 -4.15
C VAL A 113 9.73 -2.93 -3.28
N LEU A 114 8.44 -3.12 -3.64
CA LEU A 114 7.50 -3.89 -2.84
C LEU A 114 7.58 -5.39 -3.11
N LYS A 115 7.61 -5.79 -4.38
CA LYS A 115 7.67 -7.19 -4.83
C LYS A 115 6.58 -8.10 -4.24
N ASP A 116 5.45 -7.51 -3.86
CA ASP A 116 4.36 -8.16 -3.15
C ASP A 116 3.21 -8.62 -4.07
N GLY A 117 3.44 -8.60 -5.40
CA GLY A 117 2.42 -8.94 -6.39
C GLY A 117 1.42 -7.83 -6.69
N SER A 118 1.59 -6.65 -6.08
CA SER A 118 0.75 -5.48 -6.39
C SER A 118 0.88 -5.08 -7.85
N ILE A 119 -0.23 -4.61 -8.44
CA ILE A 119 -0.29 -4.12 -9.81
C ILE A 119 -0.15 -2.59 -9.79
N PRO A 120 0.70 -1.99 -10.64
CA PRO A 120 0.81 -0.54 -10.74
C PRO A 120 -0.52 0.07 -11.18
N ALA A 121 -1.01 1.06 -10.44
CA ALA A 121 -2.34 1.64 -10.65
C ALA A 121 -2.29 2.93 -11.47
N SER A 122 -3.21 3.12 -12.41
CA SER A 122 -3.46 4.40 -13.10
C SER A 122 -4.61 5.19 -12.47
N ASN A 123 -5.39 4.55 -11.61
CA ASN A 123 -6.54 5.15 -10.93
C ASN A 123 -6.83 4.47 -9.59
N PHE A 124 -7.88 4.94 -8.91
CA PHE A 124 -8.23 4.54 -7.54
C PHE A 124 -9.03 3.22 -7.46
N ILE A 125 -9.73 2.82 -8.55
CA ILE A 125 -10.56 1.61 -8.54
C ILE A 125 -9.74 0.41 -9.01
N ALA A 126 -9.58 -0.58 -8.15
CA ALA A 126 -8.84 -1.80 -8.47
C ALA A 126 -9.50 -2.57 -9.64
N PRO A 127 -8.68 -3.19 -10.53
CA PRO A 127 -9.20 -4.00 -11.64
C PRO A 127 -10.07 -5.18 -11.18
N THR A 128 -9.86 -5.66 -9.95
CA THR A 128 -10.64 -6.74 -9.34
C THR A 128 -12.05 -6.35 -8.94
N CYS A 129 -12.37 -5.05 -8.87
CA CYS A 129 -13.73 -4.58 -8.62
C CYS A 129 -14.64 -4.94 -9.79
N GLN A 130 -15.84 -5.48 -9.48
CA GLN A 130 -16.82 -5.89 -10.48
C GLN A 130 -18.00 -4.92 -10.57
N LYS A 131 -18.61 -4.87 -11.74
CA LYS A 131 -19.90 -4.24 -11.97
C LYS A 131 -21.03 -5.19 -11.57
N THR A 132 -22.25 -4.70 -11.55
CA THR A 132 -23.46 -5.49 -11.18
C THR A 132 -23.74 -6.63 -12.14
N ASP A 133 -23.21 -6.60 -13.35
CA ASP A 133 -23.33 -7.66 -14.35
C ASP A 133 -22.20 -8.71 -14.27
N GLY A 134 -21.30 -8.59 -13.27
CA GLY A 134 -20.18 -9.49 -13.06
C GLY A 134 -18.95 -9.20 -13.92
N THR A 135 -18.99 -8.20 -14.80
CA THR A 135 -17.81 -7.79 -15.56
C THR A 135 -16.88 -6.93 -14.68
N HIS A 136 -15.58 -6.92 -14.99
CA HIS A 136 -14.65 -6.07 -14.27
C HIS A 136 -14.93 -4.59 -14.51
N PHE A 137 -14.78 -3.79 -13.47
CA PHE A 137 -14.95 -2.34 -13.58
C PHE A 137 -13.87 -1.74 -14.48
N ARG A 138 -12.68 -2.34 -14.46
CA ARG A 138 -11.54 -2.02 -15.33
C ARG A 138 -10.90 -3.28 -15.86
N GLU A 139 -10.54 -3.25 -17.14
CA GLU A 139 -9.81 -4.33 -17.77
C GLU A 139 -8.31 -4.06 -17.70
N LEU A 140 -7.54 -5.13 -17.62
CA LEU A 140 -6.09 -5.07 -17.77
C LEU A 140 -5.75 -5.24 -19.25
N GLU A 141 -4.72 -4.52 -19.70
CA GLU A 141 -4.18 -4.70 -21.04
C GLU A 141 -3.37 -6.02 -21.15
N ALA A 142 -2.88 -6.33 -22.33
CA ALA A 142 -2.21 -7.60 -22.60
C ALA A 142 -0.95 -7.85 -21.76
N ASP A 143 -0.35 -6.81 -21.22
CA ASP A 143 0.80 -6.89 -20.31
C ASP A 143 0.42 -7.02 -18.83
N GLY A 144 -0.87 -7.13 -18.52
CA GLY A 144 -1.37 -7.30 -17.16
C GLY A 144 -1.51 -6.01 -16.35
N TYR A 145 -1.37 -4.83 -16.97
CA TYR A 145 -1.53 -3.53 -16.32
C TYR A 145 -2.78 -2.80 -16.80
N PRO A 146 -3.34 -1.87 -15.99
CA PRO A 146 -4.43 -1.02 -16.45
C PRO A 146 -3.95 -0.04 -17.53
N ALA A 147 -4.87 0.47 -18.35
CA ALA A 147 -4.60 1.53 -19.30
C ALA A 147 -4.16 2.82 -18.60
N GLU A 148 -3.44 3.68 -19.33
CA GLU A 148 -3.14 5.03 -18.86
C GLU A 148 -4.44 5.82 -18.65
N GLU A 149 -4.58 6.47 -17.50
CA GLU A 149 -5.72 7.33 -17.19
C GLU A 149 -5.29 8.61 -16.47
N TYR A 150 -5.97 9.71 -16.74
CA TYR A 150 -5.70 11.01 -16.12
C TYR A 150 -4.26 11.49 -16.25
N GLY A 151 -3.54 11.04 -17.28
CA GLY A 151 -2.11 11.31 -17.47
C GLY A 151 -1.21 10.51 -16.53
N ILE A 152 -1.70 9.43 -15.95
CA ILE A 152 -0.95 8.49 -15.13
C ILE A 152 -0.74 7.20 -15.93
N ASP A 153 0.51 6.97 -16.35
CA ASP A 153 0.92 5.72 -16.98
C ASP A 153 1.36 4.74 -15.86
N PRO A 154 0.73 3.56 -15.76
CA PRO A 154 1.12 2.58 -14.74
C PRO A 154 2.52 2.00 -14.98
N ARG A 155 3.08 2.13 -16.20
CA ARG A 155 4.33 1.50 -16.63
C ARG A 155 5.57 2.33 -16.36
N GLN A 156 5.40 3.67 -16.28
CA GLN A 156 6.50 4.60 -16.14
C GLN A 156 6.08 5.95 -15.57
N ALA A 157 7.04 6.68 -15.01
CA ALA A 157 6.83 8.07 -14.66
C ALA A 157 6.73 8.93 -15.95
N LYS A 158 5.85 9.93 -15.94
CA LYS A 158 5.71 10.95 -16.98
C LYS A 158 6.48 12.21 -16.58
N VAL A 159 7.80 12.13 -16.59
CA VAL A 159 8.66 13.17 -16.02
C VAL A 159 8.48 14.53 -16.67
N GLU A 160 8.42 14.59 -18.00
CA GLU A 160 8.23 15.84 -18.75
C GLU A 160 6.88 16.49 -18.40
N ASP A 161 5.80 15.69 -18.37
CA ASP A 161 4.47 16.15 -17.99
C ASP A 161 4.44 16.60 -16.52
N ALA A 162 5.15 15.89 -15.64
CA ALA A 162 5.26 16.24 -14.22
C ALA A 162 5.97 17.58 -14.02
N GLN A 163 7.07 17.82 -14.74
CA GLN A 163 7.80 19.08 -14.73
C GLN A 163 6.97 20.23 -15.31
N ALA A 164 6.19 19.99 -16.34
CA ALA A 164 5.27 20.97 -16.91
C ALA A 164 4.20 21.38 -15.89
N GLU A 165 3.58 20.41 -15.20
CA GLU A 165 2.61 20.70 -14.12
C GLU A 165 3.26 21.50 -12.97
N LEU A 166 4.51 21.19 -12.61
CA LEU A 166 5.22 21.92 -11.56
C LEU A 166 5.53 23.36 -11.99
N ALA A 167 5.86 23.57 -13.25
CA ALA A 167 6.05 24.90 -13.82
C ALA A 167 4.76 25.73 -13.84
N GLU A 168 3.61 25.12 -14.18
CA GLU A 168 2.28 25.75 -14.12
C GLU A 168 1.91 26.13 -12.67
N ALA A 169 2.41 25.38 -11.69
CA ALA A 169 2.27 25.71 -10.28
C ALA A 169 3.16 26.90 -9.83
N GLY A 170 4.03 27.40 -10.70
CA GLY A 170 4.95 28.50 -10.41
C GLY A 170 6.36 28.07 -9.97
N TYR A 171 6.71 26.79 -10.12
CA TYR A 171 8.00 26.24 -9.69
C TYR A 171 8.75 25.54 -10.85
N PRO A 172 9.14 26.28 -11.91
CA PRO A 172 9.85 25.68 -13.05
C PRO A 172 11.15 25.03 -12.56
N ASN A 173 11.40 23.78 -12.99
CA ASN A 173 12.54 22.95 -12.55
C ASN A 173 12.68 22.80 -11.03
N GLY A 174 11.61 22.95 -10.27
CA GLY A 174 11.63 22.89 -8.80
C GLY A 174 12.17 24.14 -8.12
N GLU A 175 12.49 25.19 -8.86
CA GLU A 175 13.05 26.43 -8.30
C GLU A 175 12.04 27.11 -7.36
N GLY A 176 12.48 27.38 -6.14
CA GLY A 176 11.63 28.00 -5.11
C GLY A 176 10.59 27.10 -4.48
N PHE A 177 10.51 25.82 -4.86
CA PHE A 177 9.62 24.87 -4.22
C PHE A 177 10.03 24.65 -2.76
N PRO A 178 9.09 24.68 -1.78
CA PRO A 178 9.41 24.45 -0.38
C PRO A 178 9.84 22.99 -0.16
N GLU A 179 10.63 22.76 0.89
CA GLU A 179 10.88 21.40 1.34
C GLU A 179 9.59 20.82 1.92
N VAL A 180 9.21 19.64 1.46
CA VAL A 180 7.97 18.95 1.85
C VAL A 180 8.25 17.63 2.57
N GLU A 181 7.26 17.10 3.30
CA GLU A 181 7.45 15.94 4.15
C GLU A 181 6.48 14.79 3.80
N ILE A 182 7.00 13.56 3.78
CA ILE A 182 6.21 12.33 3.79
C ILE A 182 6.23 11.75 5.20
N THR A 183 5.07 11.73 5.86
CA THR A 183 4.89 11.09 7.17
C THR A 183 4.35 9.68 7.00
N TYR A 184 4.94 8.69 7.67
CA TYR A 184 4.55 7.29 7.51
C TYR A 184 4.68 6.47 8.80
N ALA A 185 3.90 5.38 8.90
CA ALA A 185 4.06 4.40 9.97
C ALA A 185 5.38 3.65 9.81
N ASN A 186 6.19 3.57 10.88
CA ASN A 186 7.53 2.98 10.90
C ASN A 186 7.48 1.45 10.75
N THR A 187 7.23 0.99 9.52
CA THR A 187 7.37 -0.40 9.09
C THR A 187 8.39 -0.48 7.97
N GLU A 188 9.04 -1.63 7.80
CA GLU A 188 10.03 -1.83 6.73
C GLU A 188 9.43 -1.60 5.33
N LYS A 189 8.18 -2.05 5.11
CA LYS A 189 7.45 -1.83 3.86
C LYS A 189 7.27 -0.33 3.58
N ASN A 190 6.75 0.42 4.54
CA ASN A 190 6.51 1.85 4.37
C ASN A 190 7.80 2.64 4.22
N LYS A 191 8.85 2.27 4.94
CA LYS A 191 10.16 2.90 4.83
C LYS A 191 10.69 2.78 3.42
N ARG A 192 10.77 1.55 2.87
CA ARG A 192 11.24 1.32 1.48
C ARG A 192 10.38 2.06 0.45
N LEU A 193 9.06 2.03 0.62
CA LEU A 193 8.14 2.76 -0.26
C LEU A 193 8.41 4.27 -0.23
N CYS A 194 8.51 4.87 0.95
CA CYS A 194 8.68 6.32 1.10
C CYS A 194 10.08 6.77 0.65
N GLU A 195 11.13 5.98 0.88
CA GLU A 195 12.47 6.25 0.37
C GLU A 195 12.50 6.22 -1.17
N ALA A 196 11.80 5.27 -1.80
CA ALA A 196 11.69 5.23 -3.25
C ALA A 196 10.92 6.43 -3.82
N ILE A 197 9.79 6.79 -3.21
CA ILE A 197 9.01 7.97 -3.60
C ILE A 197 9.85 9.25 -3.43
N GLN A 198 10.53 9.42 -2.30
CA GLN A 198 11.44 10.54 -2.06
C GLN A 198 12.46 10.66 -3.19
N GLN A 199 13.18 9.57 -3.50
CA GLN A 199 14.18 9.57 -4.56
C GLN A 199 13.59 9.94 -5.92
N MET A 200 12.42 9.42 -6.27
CA MET A 200 11.75 9.76 -7.53
C MET A 200 11.37 11.23 -7.60
N LEU A 201 10.83 11.80 -6.53
CA LEU A 201 10.44 13.22 -6.50
C LEU A 201 11.66 14.13 -6.55
N GLU A 202 12.72 13.81 -5.81
CA GLU A 202 13.98 14.57 -5.84
C GLU A 202 14.65 14.52 -7.22
N THR A 203 14.64 13.33 -7.86
CA THR A 203 15.26 13.16 -9.19
C THR A 203 14.42 13.78 -10.30
N ASN A 204 13.12 13.55 -10.31
CA ASN A 204 12.24 13.88 -11.43
C ASN A 204 11.73 15.34 -11.38
N LEU A 205 11.59 15.91 -10.19
CA LEU A 205 11.06 17.27 -9.98
C LEU A 205 12.08 18.24 -9.40
N ASN A 206 13.28 17.78 -9.00
CA ASN A 206 14.30 18.59 -8.35
C ASN A 206 13.78 19.32 -7.10
N ILE A 207 12.91 18.68 -6.32
CA ILE A 207 12.35 19.18 -5.06
C ILE A 207 12.99 18.47 -3.87
N LYS A 208 12.94 19.08 -2.69
CA LYS A 208 13.44 18.46 -1.46
C LYS A 208 12.30 17.79 -0.71
N VAL A 209 12.50 16.52 -0.31
CA VAL A 209 11.51 15.74 0.43
C VAL A 209 12.13 15.21 1.72
N LYS A 210 11.46 15.44 2.85
CA LYS A 210 11.81 14.84 4.14
C LYS A 210 10.96 13.60 4.41
N LEU A 211 11.51 12.68 5.20
CA LEU A 211 10.81 11.50 5.67
C LEU A 211 10.63 11.58 7.19
N ARG A 212 9.38 11.44 7.67
CA ARG A 212 9.02 11.38 9.09
C ARG A 212 8.40 10.02 9.41
N ALA A 213 9.17 9.16 10.06
CA ALA A 213 8.69 7.88 10.55
C ALA A 213 8.04 8.04 11.92
N GLU A 214 6.85 7.49 12.11
CA GLU A 214 6.11 7.50 13.37
C GLU A 214 5.72 6.07 13.78
N GLU A 215 5.57 5.83 15.06
CA GLU A 215 4.94 4.60 15.55
C GLU A 215 3.51 4.51 14.98
N SER A 216 3.03 3.28 14.71
CA SER A 216 1.77 3.07 13.94
C SER A 216 0.54 3.74 14.58
N SER A 217 0.42 3.72 15.90
CA SER A 217 -0.71 4.36 16.59
C SER A 217 -0.61 5.89 16.55
N VAL A 218 0.60 6.44 16.64
CA VAL A 218 0.89 7.87 16.50
C VAL A 218 0.56 8.32 15.07
N PHE A 219 1.04 7.59 14.07
CA PHE A 219 0.77 7.86 12.65
C PHE A 219 -0.75 7.90 12.35
N ASN A 220 -1.52 6.95 12.88
CA ASN A 220 -2.97 6.96 12.71
C ASN A 220 -3.62 8.21 13.33
N SER A 221 -3.14 8.65 14.49
CA SER A 221 -3.59 9.91 15.11
C SER A 221 -3.20 11.13 14.29
N THR A 222 -1.97 11.18 13.78
CA THR A 222 -1.45 12.22 12.90
C THR A 222 -2.29 12.34 11.63
N LYS A 223 -2.60 11.22 10.98
CA LYS A 223 -3.49 11.19 9.80
C LYS A 223 -4.89 11.70 10.11
N SER A 224 -5.49 11.21 11.19
CA SER A 224 -6.86 11.60 11.58
C SER A 224 -7.00 13.09 11.89
N LYS A 225 -5.93 13.73 12.35
CA LYS A 225 -5.89 15.18 12.64
C LYS A 225 -5.52 16.04 11.43
N GLY A 226 -5.13 15.43 10.31
CA GLY A 226 -4.59 16.16 9.16
C GLY A 226 -3.22 16.80 9.42
N ASP A 227 -2.42 16.26 10.36
CA ASP A 227 -1.11 16.82 10.71
C ASP A 227 0.02 16.20 9.88
N TYR A 228 -0.16 16.19 8.58
CA TYR A 228 0.80 15.73 7.57
C TYR A 228 0.71 16.62 6.33
N GLU A 229 1.68 16.53 5.45
CA GLU A 229 1.66 17.11 4.09
C GLU A 229 1.37 16.02 3.06
N MET A 230 2.17 14.95 3.07
CA MET A 230 1.95 13.72 2.33
C MET A 230 1.98 12.53 3.29
N ALA A 231 1.13 11.53 3.05
CA ALA A 231 1.11 10.30 3.84
C ALA A 231 0.66 9.09 3.03
N PRO A 232 1.33 7.94 3.10
CA PRO A 232 0.83 6.71 2.52
C PRO A 232 -0.53 6.35 3.12
N GLY A 233 -1.38 5.82 2.27
CA GLY A 233 -2.68 5.31 2.64
C GLY A 233 -3.05 4.10 1.81
N GLY A 234 -4.02 3.37 2.28
CA GLY A 234 -4.59 2.26 1.57
C GLY A 234 -6.02 2.06 2.02
N TRP A 235 -6.82 1.53 1.15
CA TRP A 235 -8.18 1.14 1.45
C TRP A 235 -8.50 -0.16 0.74
N THR A 236 -8.99 -1.13 1.49
CA THR A 236 -9.49 -2.39 0.96
C THR A 236 -11.00 -2.38 1.03
N ASN A 237 -11.64 -2.70 -0.09
CA ASN A 237 -13.09 -2.71 -0.18
C ASN A 237 -13.66 -4.11 -0.07
N ASN A 238 -14.98 -4.20 0.18
CA ASN A 238 -15.74 -5.44 0.04
C ASN A 238 -15.67 -5.90 -1.45
N PRO A 239 -15.40 -7.19 -1.71
CA PRO A 239 -14.85 -7.69 -2.98
C PRO A 239 -15.59 -7.35 -4.26
N TYR A 240 -16.79 -6.83 -4.22
CA TYR A 240 -17.60 -6.70 -5.44
C TYR A 240 -18.25 -5.33 -5.65
N ASP A 241 -17.87 -4.30 -4.86
CA ASP A 241 -18.51 -2.99 -4.97
C ASP A 241 -17.50 -1.84 -4.95
N ALA A 242 -17.28 -1.23 -6.12
CA ALA A 242 -16.41 -0.06 -6.26
C ALA A 242 -16.88 1.15 -5.43
N SER A 243 -18.15 1.20 -5.01
CA SER A 243 -18.70 2.34 -4.26
C SER A 243 -18.03 2.54 -2.89
N GLY A 244 -17.49 1.47 -2.28
CA GLY A 244 -16.74 1.56 -1.04
C GLY A 244 -15.44 2.35 -1.15
N LEU A 245 -14.82 2.37 -2.34
CA LEU A 245 -13.62 3.17 -2.64
C LEU A 245 -13.95 4.65 -2.91
N ILE A 246 -15.19 4.96 -3.27
CA ILE A 246 -15.63 6.31 -3.65
C ILE A 246 -16.21 7.08 -2.43
N LYS A 247 -16.53 6.37 -1.35
CA LYS A 247 -17.13 6.95 -0.13
C LYS A 247 -16.11 7.42 0.91
N LEU A 248 -14.85 7.51 0.53
CA LEU A 248 -13.75 7.98 1.40
C LEU A 248 -13.77 9.49 1.60
#